data_b6b34f12103a9efd452cf35b9437a88d
#
_entry.id   b6b34f12103a9efd452cf35b9437a88d
#
_cell.length_a   1.000
_cell.length_b   1.000
_cell.length_c   1.000
_cell.angle_alpha   90.00
_cell.angle_beta   90.00
_cell.angle_gamma   90.00
#
_symmetry.space_group_name_H-M   'P 1'
#
loop_
_entity.id
_entity.type
_entity.pdbx_description
1 polymer ?
#
loop_
_entity_poly.entity_id
_entity_poly.type
_entity_poly.pdbx_seq_one_letter_code
_entity_poly.pdbx_strand_id
1 'polypeptide(L)'
;MSQPIRVVIADDHVLVLDGMRQALNALPDIQVVAVATTGDELIAVLDKAEPDVLLVDIEMPGRTGLAVLRDLEDPPPALIVTMHTEDEYRERAVAAGAVGFLSKATPLPELAAAVRAAHDGVVLMDVDNLEEALAPYREARLSPGAESLTPRERELLGLLAGGISGTDELAEEMFISQKTVKNHLASIYEKLGISDRAQAVVEAMRLGLDKPAE
;
A
#
# COMPACT_ATOMS: atom_id res chain seq x y z
N MET A 1 -12.94 0.74 -13.37
CA MET A 1 -11.67 0.46 -12.67
C MET A 1 -11.13 1.81 -12.25
N SER A 2 -10.99 2.10 -10.96
CA SER A 2 -10.27 3.29 -10.53
C SER A 2 -8.79 3.12 -10.92
N GLN A 3 -8.15 4.18 -11.39
CA GLN A 3 -6.72 4.14 -11.67
C GLN A 3 -5.95 3.90 -10.36
N PRO A 4 -4.83 3.17 -10.38
CA PRO A 4 -3.99 3.01 -9.20
C PRO A 4 -3.41 4.35 -8.76
N ILE A 5 -3.24 4.53 -7.45
CA ILE A 5 -2.58 5.70 -6.87
C ILE A 5 -1.12 5.71 -7.35
N ARG A 6 -0.71 6.76 -8.01
CA ARG A 6 0.62 6.95 -8.58
C ARG A 6 1.57 7.51 -7.53
N VAL A 7 2.60 6.76 -7.18
CA VAL A 7 3.53 7.12 -6.12
C VAL A 7 4.94 7.35 -6.67
N VAL A 8 5.60 8.41 -6.23
CA VAL A 8 7.04 8.59 -6.38
C VAL A 8 7.70 8.40 -5.03
N ILE A 9 8.82 7.66 -4.99
CA ILE A 9 9.61 7.43 -3.77
C ILE A 9 10.98 8.07 -3.94
N ALA A 10 11.41 8.84 -2.95
CA ALA A 10 12.74 9.43 -2.89
C ALA A 10 13.46 9.02 -1.60
N ASP A 11 14.56 8.27 -1.72
CA ASP A 11 15.36 7.75 -0.61
C ASP A 11 16.76 7.42 -1.13
N ASP A 12 17.81 7.86 -0.45
CA ASP A 12 19.21 7.57 -0.85
C ASP A 12 19.64 6.13 -0.50
N HIS A 13 18.88 5.43 0.33
CA HIS A 13 19.13 4.03 0.68
C HIS A 13 18.50 3.08 -0.36
N VAL A 14 19.27 2.69 -1.37
CA VAL A 14 18.81 1.89 -2.52
C VAL A 14 18.06 0.61 -2.10
N LEU A 15 18.49 -0.09 -1.03
CA LEU A 15 17.82 -1.30 -0.54
C LEU A 15 16.44 -1.00 0.04
N VAL A 16 16.29 0.10 0.77
CA VAL A 16 15.00 0.55 1.32
C VAL A 16 14.06 0.97 0.19
N LEU A 17 14.59 1.74 -0.75
CA LEU A 17 13.89 2.19 -1.95
C LEU A 17 13.33 1.01 -2.77
N ASP A 18 14.18 0.02 -3.08
CA ASP A 18 13.78 -1.17 -3.83
C ASP A 18 12.76 -2.02 -3.05
N GLY A 19 12.95 -2.17 -1.73
CA GLY A 19 12.01 -2.87 -0.86
C GLY A 19 10.64 -2.21 -0.85
N MET A 20 10.56 -0.90 -0.61
CA MET A 20 9.30 -0.15 -0.64
C MET A 20 8.64 -0.21 -2.01
N ARG A 21 9.41 -0.03 -3.10
CA ARG A 21 8.90 -0.11 -4.47
C ARG A 21 8.27 -1.47 -4.77
N GLN A 22 8.94 -2.57 -4.42
CA GLN A 22 8.41 -3.92 -4.65
C GLN A 22 7.16 -4.17 -3.81
N ALA A 23 7.19 -3.79 -2.53
CA ALA A 23 6.09 -4.01 -1.61
C ALA A 23 4.84 -3.22 -2.00
N LEU A 24 4.97 -1.93 -2.36
CA LEU A 24 3.85 -1.10 -2.79
C LEU A 24 3.30 -1.54 -4.15
N ASN A 25 4.16 -1.91 -5.12
CA ASN A 25 3.72 -2.43 -6.41
C ASN A 25 3.05 -3.82 -6.33
N ALA A 26 3.19 -4.55 -5.22
CA ALA A 26 2.42 -5.76 -4.99
C ALA A 26 0.94 -5.48 -4.63
N LEU A 27 0.60 -4.23 -4.30
CA LEU A 27 -0.76 -3.80 -4.01
C LEU A 27 -1.44 -3.36 -5.32
N PRO A 28 -2.67 -3.80 -5.62
CA PRO A 28 -3.31 -3.54 -6.92
C PRO A 28 -3.79 -2.10 -7.09
N ASP A 29 -3.92 -1.35 -6.02
CA ASP A 29 -4.41 0.03 -6.00
C ASP A 29 -3.30 1.07 -5.86
N ILE A 30 -2.02 0.65 -5.79
CA ILE A 30 -0.86 1.54 -5.70
C ILE A 30 0.15 1.17 -6.78
N GLN A 31 0.69 2.18 -7.47
CA GLN A 31 1.72 2.02 -8.48
C GLN A 31 2.88 2.99 -8.22
N VAL A 32 4.07 2.47 -7.99
CA VAL A 32 5.28 3.30 -7.95
C VAL A 32 5.71 3.62 -9.38
N VAL A 33 5.54 4.88 -9.78
CA VAL A 33 5.76 5.36 -11.15
C VAL A 33 7.16 5.85 -11.40
N ALA A 34 7.87 6.31 -10.36
CA ALA A 34 9.29 6.67 -10.42
C ALA A 34 9.94 6.57 -9.03
N VAL A 35 11.27 6.54 -9.02
CA VAL A 35 12.10 6.57 -7.82
C VAL A 35 13.22 7.58 -8.01
N ALA A 36 13.72 8.15 -6.92
CA ALA A 36 14.85 9.08 -6.89
C ALA A 36 15.78 8.76 -5.72
N THR A 37 17.07 8.95 -5.87
CA THR A 37 18.08 8.75 -4.82
C THR A 37 18.68 10.07 -4.33
N THR A 38 18.32 11.18 -4.96
CA THR A 38 18.75 12.54 -4.60
C THR A 38 17.60 13.53 -4.78
N GLY A 39 17.70 14.69 -4.12
CA GLY A 39 16.69 15.75 -4.28
C GLY A 39 16.61 16.29 -5.71
N ASP A 40 17.72 16.36 -6.44
CA ASP A 40 17.73 16.83 -7.82
C ASP A 40 17.09 15.81 -8.78
N GLU A 41 17.29 14.51 -8.54
CA GLU A 41 16.57 13.46 -9.26
C GLU A 41 15.07 13.51 -8.97
N LEU A 42 14.68 13.75 -7.70
CA LEU A 42 13.28 13.90 -7.33
C LEU A 42 12.61 15.00 -8.16
N ILE A 43 13.20 16.19 -8.24
CA ILE A 43 12.67 17.29 -9.06
C ILE A 43 12.55 16.86 -10.53
N ALA A 44 13.58 16.22 -11.08
CA ALA A 44 13.61 15.82 -12.49
C ALA A 44 12.55 14.75 -12.86
N VAL A 45 12.16 13.89 -11.90
CA VAL A 45 11.15 12.87 -12.15
C VAL A 45 9.72 13.41 -11.94
N LEU A 46 9.51 14.40 -11.06
CA LEU A 46 8.19 14.98 -10.80
C LEU A 46 7.55 15.57 -12.05
N ASP A 47 8.30 16.29 -12.86
CA ASP A 47 7.84 16.92 -14.11
C ASP A 47 7.27 15.90 -15.11
N LYS A 48 7.67 14.63 -15.03
CA LYS A 48 7.30 13.57 -15.97
C LYS A 48 6.35 12.54 -15.40
N ALA A 49 6.48 12.29 -14.10
CA ALA A 49 5.78 11.21 -13.45
C ALA A 49 4.35 11.57 -13.02
N GLU A 50 4.07 12.86 -12.80
CA GLU A 50 2.76 13.34 -12.32
C GLU A 50 2.18 12.43 -11.23
N PRO A 51 2.85 12.29 -10.06
CA PRO A 51 2.39 11.41 -9.00
C PRO A 51 1.20 12.01 -8.24
N ASP A 52 0.37 11.13 -7.68
CA ASP A 52 -0.71 11.50 -6.76
C ASP A 52 -0.19 11.67 -5.33
N VAL A 53 0.89 10.96 -4.95
CA VAL A 53 1.48 10.99 -3.60
C VAL A 53 3.00 10.86 -3.70
N LEU A 54 3.72 11.58 -2.82
CA LEU A 54 5.16 11.47 -2.63
C LEU A 54 5.50 10.74 -1.33
N LEU A 55 6.47 9.81 -1.38
CA LEU A 55 7.17 9.27 -0.22
C LEU A 55 8.59 9.82 -0.24
N VAL A 56 9.00 10.60 0.75
CA VAL A 56 10.25 11.35 0.70
C VAL A 56 11.04 11.14 1.98
N ASP A 57 12.30 10.70 1.86
CA ASP A 57 13.22 10.76 2.98
C ASP A 57 13.71 12.20 3.22
N ILE A 58 13.99 12.51 4.47
CA ILE A 58 14.53 13.81 4.87
C ILE A 58 15.96 13.97 4.35
N GLU A 59 16.80 12.97 4.61
CA GLU A 59 18.22 13.03 4.31
C GLU A 59 18.51 12.39 2.95
N MET A 60 18.87 13.21 2.00
CA MET A 60 19.35 12.79 0.69
C MET A 60 20.58 13.60 0.29
N PRO A 61 21.50 13.04 -0.50
CA PRO A 61 22.68 13.75 -0.98
C PRO A 61 22.32 15.02 -1.76
N GLY A 62 23.07 16.09 -1.53
CA GLY A 62 22.86 17.39 -2.16
C GLY A 62 21.68 18.15 -1.56
N ARG A 63 20.51 18.10 -2.19
CA ARG A 63 19.30 18.76 -1.73
C ARG A 63 18.46 17.80 -0.88
N THR A 64 18.15 18.17 0.36
CA THR A 64 17.34 17.36 1.28
C THR A 64 15.89 17.28 0.80
N GLY A 65 15.15 16.20 1.19
CA GLY A 65 13.74 16.04 0.84
C GLY A 65 12.88 17.22 1.28
N LEU A 66 13.09 17.73 2.50
CA LEU A 66 12.36 18.90 3.00
C LEU A 66 12.67 20.18 2.21
N ALA A 67 13.90 20.33 1.70
CA ALA A 67 14.25 21.46 0.86
C ALA A 67 13.55 21.38 -0.51
N VAL A 68 13.47 20.19 -1.09
CA VAL A 68 12.71 19.97 -2.33
C VAL A 68 11.24 20.34 -2.14
N LEU A 69 10.58 19.82 -1.09
CA LEU A 69 9.16 20.11 -0.85
C LEU A 69 8.87 21.60 -0.70
N ARG A 70 9.73 22.35 -0.01
CA ARG A 70 9.57 23.82 0.15
C ARG A 70 9.72 24.60 -1.15
N ASP A 71 10.53 24.08 -2.07
CA ASP A 71 10.85 24.76 -3.33
C ASP A 71 9.80 24.49 -4.43
N LEU A 72 8.91 23.49 -4.26
CA LEU A 72 7.80 23.20 -5.16
C LEU A 72 6.63 24.16 -4.93
N GLU A 73 6.09 24.73 -6.00
CA GLU A 73 4.95 25.67 -5.91
C GLU A 73 3.64 25.00 -5.55
N ASP A 74 3.39 23.76 -6.00
CA ASP A 74 2.17 22.99 -5.71
C ASP A 74 2.53 21.49 -5.68
N PRO A 75 3.20 21.04 -4.59
CA PRO A 75 3.61 19.65 -4.50
C PRO A 75 2.41 18.71 -4.32
N PRO A 76 2.45 17.51 -4.90
CA PRO A 76 1.52 16.46 -4.50
C PRO A 76 1.62 16.17 -2.99
N PRO A 77 0.56 15.65 -2.35
CA PRO A 77 0.61 15.24 -0.96
C PRO A 77 1.87 14.44 -0.64
N ALA A 78 2.69 14.93 0.29
CA ALA A 78 3.99 14.35 0.61
C ALA A 78 3.98 13.72 2.00
N LEU A 79 4.34 12.44 2.09
CA LEU A 79 4.61 11.71 3.31
C LEU A 79 6.11 11.63 3.54
N ILE A 80 6.58 12.12 4.65
CA ILE A 80 7.96 11.92 5.08
C ILE A 80 8.10 10.51 5.62
N VAL A 81 9.09 9.76 5.11
CA VAL A 81 9.43 8.40 5.55
C VAL A 81 10.90 8.38 5.90
N THR A 82 11.23 8.37 7.18
CA THR A 82 12.60 8.59 7.66
C THR A 82 12.98 7.69 8.83
N MET A 83 14.28 7.55 9.10
CA MET A 83 14.77 6.91 10.34
C MET A 83 14.74 7.86 11.53
N HIS A 84 14.62 9.16 11.29
CA HIS A 84 14.54 10.18 12.32
C HIS A 84 13.12 10.28 12.88
N THR A 85 12.97 10.15 14.20
CA THR A 85 11.66 10.19 14.88
C THR A 85 11.53 11.35 15.86
N GLU A 86 12.55 12.22 15.92
CA GLU A 86 12.60 13.36 16.82
C GLU A 86 11.60 14.43 16.43
N ASP A 87 11.01 15.10 17.42
CA ASP A 87 9.98 16.14 17.22
C ASP A 87 10.47 17.30 16.35
N GLU A 88 11.75 17.66 16.43
CA GLU A 88 12.36 18.71 15.58
C GLU A 88 12.20 18.41 14.08
N TYR A 89 12.36 17.16 13.66
CA TYR A 89 12.17 16.78 12.25
C TYR A 89 10.71 16.83 11.84
N ARG A 90 9.80 16.48 12.76
CA ARG A 90 8.35 16.59 12.53
C ARG A 90 7.94 18.05 12.32
N GLU A 91 8.37 18.96 13.17
CA GLU A 91 8.09 20.41 13.03
C GLU A 91 8.61 20.95 11.68
N ARG A 92 9.82 20.55 11.28
CA ARG A 92 10.39 20.93 9.99
C ARG A 92 9.62 20.35 8.80
N ALA A 93 9.08 19.13 8.92
CA ALA A 93 8.24 18.50 7.90
C ALA A 93 6.91 19.25 7.74
N VAL A 94 6.25 19.63 8.85
CA VAL A 94 5.05 20.49 8.82
C VAL A 94 5.35 21.81 8.11
N ALA A 95 6.45 22.48 8.48
CA ALA A 95 6.85 23.75 7.86
C ALA A 95 7.20 23.61 6.36
N ALA A 96 7.54 22.41 5.89
CA ALA A 96 7.79 22.11 4.49
C ALA A 96 6.52 21.68 3.72
N GLY A 97 5.35 21.64 4.37
CA GLY A 97 4.08 21.28 3.75
C GLY A 97 3.83 19.76 3.62
N ALA A 98 4.58 18.93 4.37
CA ALA A 98 4.28 17.50 4.42
C ALA A 98 2.92 17.22 5.06
N VAL A 99 2.18 16.25 4.54
CA VAL A 99 0.87 15.85 5.06
C VAL A 99 0.95 14.69 6.06
N GLY A 100 2.10 14.02 6.18
CA GLY A 100 2.32 12.96 7.15
C GLY A 100 3.80 12.70 7.41
N PHE A 101 4.07 12.05 8.54
CA PHE A 101 5.43 11.74 9.01
C PHE A 101 5.46 10.31 9.57
N LEU A 102 6.23 9.43 8.93
CA LEU A 102 6.30 8.02 9.22
C LEU A 102 7.75 7.56 9.43
N SER A 103 7.94 6.55 10.24
CA SER A 103 9.22 5.87 10.37
C SER A 103 9.46 4.92 9.18
N LYS A 104 10.71 4.74 8.73
CA LYS A 104 11.09 3.66 7.80
C LYS A 104 10.84 2.25 8.37
N ALA A 105 10.62 2.14 9.68
CA ALA A 105 10.21 0.90 10.34
C ALA A 105 8.68 0.66 10.32
N THR A 106 7.89 1.60 9.79
CA THR A 106 6.43 1.47 9.68
C THR A 106 6.07 0.23 8.83
N PRO A 107 5.20 -0.66 9.34
CA PRO A 107 4.77 -1.84 8.59
C PRO A 107 4.10 -1.46 7.25
N LEU A 108 4.28 -2.30 6.23
CA LEU A 108 3.72 -2.05 4.89
C LEU A 108 2.21 -1.77 4.88
N PRO A 109 1.35 -2.47 5.65
CA PRO A 109 -0.09 -2.16 5.68
C PRO A 109 -0.39 -0.73 6.15
N GLU A 110 0.40 -0.21 7.10
CA GLU A 110 0.25 1.16 7.61
C GLU A 110 0.81 2.20 6.64
N LEU A 111 1.96 1.91 6.01
CA LEU A 111 2.50 2.77 4.94
C LEU A 111 1.52 2.88 3.77
N ALA A 112 0.94 1.77 3.33
CA ALA A 112 -0.05 1.76 2.26
C ALA A 112 -1.34 2.51 2.66
N ALA A 113 -1.79 2.35 3.92
CA ALA A 113 -2.92 3.11 4.45
C ALA A 113 -2.65 4.62 4.46
N ALA A 114 -1.43 5.04 4.84
CA ALA A 114 -1.03 6.43 4.81
C ALA A 114 -1.00 7.00 3.38
N VAL A 115 -0.52 6.23 2.40
CA VAL A 115 -0.57 6.61 0.97
C VAL A 115 -2.01 6.86 0.52
N ARG A 116 -2.95 5.97 0.86
CA ARG A 116 -4.37 6.12 0.50
C ARG A 116 -5.00 7.33 1.19
N ALA A 117 -4.72 7.51 2.48
CA ALA A 117 -5.22 8.64 3.25
C ALA A 117 -4.71 9.97 2.68
N ALA A 118 -3.42 10.07 2.36
CA ALA A 118 -2.82 11.24 1.73
C ALA A 118 -3.44 11.55 0.35
N HIS A 119 -3.64 10.52 -0.49
CA HIS A 119 -4.34 10.65 -1.77
C HIS A 119 -5.77 11.19 -1.61
N ASP A 120 -6.49 10.77 -0.57
CA ASP A 120 -7.84 11.25 -0.27
C ASP A 120 -7.86 12.61 0.46
N GLY A 121 -6.70 13.27 0.59
CA GLY A 121 -6.56 14.61 1.16
C GLY A 121 -6.52 14.66 2.69
N VAL A 122 -6.29 13.54 3.37
CA VAL A 122 -6.17 13.49 4.83
C VAL A 122 -4.79 13.98 5.25
N VAL A 123 -4.75 14.97 6.16
CA VAL A 123 -3.53 15.44 6.81
C VAL A 123 -3.27 14.58 8.05
N LEU A 124 -2.19 13.78 8.01
CA LEU A 124 -1.80 12.85 9.07
C LEU A 124 -0.84 13.44 10.11
N MET A 125 -0.39 14.70 9.92
CA MET A 125 0.54 15.37 10.82
C MET A 125 -0.09 15.72 12.17
N ASP A 126 -1.38 16.03 12.17
CA ASP A 126 -2.12 16.59 13.30
C ASP A 126 -3.02 15.57 14.01
N VAL A 127 -2.89 14.27 13.67
CA VAL A 127 -3.73 13.24 14.26
C VAL A 127 -3.12 12.73 15.57
N ASP A 128 -3.89 12.81 16.67
CA ASP A 128 -3.47 12.33 18.00
C ASP A 128 -3.24 10.80 18.01
N ASN A 129 -3.99 10.08 17.17
CA ASN A 129 -3.89 8.62 17.03
C ASN A 129 -3.80 8.23 15.55
N LEU A 130 -2.58 8.07 15.06
CA LEU A 130 -2.31 7.68 13.67
C LEU A 130 -2.95 6.32 13.32
N GLU A 131 -2.96 5.39 14.26
CA GLU A 131 -3.54 4.06 14.07
C GLU A 131 -5.04 4.13 13.80
N GLU A 132 -5.76 4.94 14.55
CA GLU A 132 -7.19 5.16 14.37
C GLU A 132 -7.49 5.92 13.07
N ALA A 133 -6.71 6.95 12.75
CA ALA A 133 -6.86 7.71 11.51
C ALA A 133 -6.61 6.85 10.26
N LEU A 134 -5.69 5.88 10.33
CA LEU A 134 -5.38 4.97 9.23
C LEU A 134 -6.33 3.75 9.15
N ALA A 135 -7.12 3.47 10.19
CA ALA A 135 -8.00 2.31 10.22
C ALA A 135 -8.91 2.18 8.98
N PRO A 136 -9.57 3.25 8.48
CA PRO A 136 -10.39 3.18 7.27
C PRO A 136 -9.60 2.89 5.99
N TYR A 137 -8.29 3.11 6.00
CA TYR A 137 -7.38 3.00 4.85
C TYR A 137 -6.51 1.74 4.88
N ARG A 138 -6.51 0.98 5.99
CA ARG A 138 -5.74 -0.28 6.12
C ARG A 138 -6.19 -1.34 5.16
N GLU A 139 -7.49 -1.41 4.93
CA GLU A 139 -8.00 -2.22 3.85
C GLU A 139 -7.76 -1.44 2.55
N ALA A 140 -6.91 -1.98 1.69
CA ALA A 140 -6.85 -1.50 0.33
C ALA A 140 -8.29 -1.39 -0.18
N ARG A 141 -8.62 -0.34 -0.95
CA ARG A 141 -9.94 -0.24 -1.62
C ARG A 141 -10.21 -1.61 -2.21
N LEU A 142 -11.13 -2.32 -1.59
CA LEU A 142 -11.43 -3.71 -1.90
C LEU A 142 -11.52 -3.83 -3.41
N SER A 143 -10.85 -4.80 -4.00
CA SER A 143 -11.01 -5.10 -5.42
C SER A 143 -12.48 -5.01 -5.75
N PRO A 144 -12.90 -4.31 -6.81
CA PRO A 144 -14.29 -4.23 -7.18
C PRO A 144 -14.85 -5.64 -7.19
N GLY A 145 -15.71 -5.99 -6.21
CA GLY A 145 -16.22 -7.34 -6.07
C GLY A 145 -15.91 -8.06 -4.76
N ALA A 146 -15.00 -7.57 -3.91
CA ALA A 146 -14.74 -8.20 -2.61
C ALA A 146 -16.00 -8.19 -1.70
N GLU A 147 -16.84 -7.15 -1.81
CA GLU A 147 -18.14 -7.10 -1.14
C GLU A 147 -19.13 -8.13 -1.70
N SER A 148 -18.94 -8.58 -2.94
CA SER A 148 -19.79 -9.58 -3.60
C SER A 148 -19.39 -11.03 -3.32
N LEU A 149 -18.31 -11.25 -2.56
CA LEU A 149 -17.88 -12.59 -2.16
C LEU A 149 -18.88 -13.18 -1.17
N THR A 150 -19.35 -14.38 -1.49
CA THR A 150 -20.20 -15.17 -0.60
C THR A 150 -19.40 -15.67 0.63
N PRO A 151 -20.06 -16.05 1.73
CA PRO A 151 -19.37 -16.64 2.88
C PRO A 151 -18.50 -17.86 2.51
N ARG A 152 -18.94 -18.69 1.57
CA ARG A 152 -18.18 -19.86 1.09
C ARG A 152 -16.97 -19.50 0.26
N GLU A 153 -17.03 -18.43 -0.51
CA GLU A 153 -15.88 -17.92 -1.26
C GLU A 153 -14.85 -17.28 -0.33
N ARG A 154 -15.28 -16.59 0.73
CA ARG A 154 -14.39 -16.06 1.79
C ARG A 154 -13.72 -17.18 2.57
N GLU A 155 -14.43 -18.23 2.93
CA GLU A 155 -13.90 -19.42 3.58
C GLU A 155 -12.81 -20.08 2.72
N LEU A 156 -13.07 -20.26 1.43
CA LEU A 156 -12.10 -20.85 0.50
C LEU A 156 -10.85 -19.98 0.35
N LEU A 157 -11.00 -18.66 0.28
CA LEU A 157 -9.87 -17.72 0.27
C LEU A 157 -9.05 -17.80 1.56
N GLY A 158 -9.70 -17.92 2.72
CA GLY A 158 -9.03 -18.08 4.01
C GLY A 158 -8.19 -19.36 4.08
N LEU A 159 -8.70 -20.47 3.58
CA LEU A 159 -7.97 -21.75 3.50
C LEU A 159 -6.75 -21.63 2.57
N LEU A 160 -6.89 -20.93 1.44
CA LEU A 160 -5.77 -20.66 0.54
C LEU A 160 -4.68 -19.82 1.23
N ALA A 161 -5.06 -18.78 1.97
CA ALA A 161 -4.12 -17.94 2.73
C ALA A 161 -3.47 -18.72 3.88
N GLY A 162 -4.18 -19.69 4.47
CA GLY A 162 -3.67 -20.63 5.45
C GLY A 162 -2.70 -21.68 4.91
N GLY A 163 -2.43 -21.67 3.59
CA GLY A 163 -1.44 -22.54 2.94
C GLY A 163 -1.99 -23.82 2.32
N ILE A 164 -3.32 -24.06 2.38
CA ILE A 164 -3.94 -25.21 1.72
C ILE A 164 -4.05 -24.91 0.22
N SER A 165 -3.21 -25.56 -0.60
CA SER A 165 -3.12 -25.26 -2.02
C SER A 165 -3.66 -26.35 -2.95
N GLY A 166 -3.89 -27.56 -2.47
CA GLY A 166 -4.49 -28.66 -3.23
C GLY A 166 -5.98 -28.48 -3.44
N THR A 167 -6.50 -28.72 -4.67
CA THR A 167 -7.95 -28.67 -4.91
C THR A 167 -8.71 -29.81 -4.19
N ASP A 168 -8.05 -30.93 -4.00
CA ASP A 168 -8.49 -32.10 -3.25
C ASP A 168 -8.54 -31.79 -1.74
N GLU A 169 -7.45 -31.22 -1.19
CA GLU A 169 -7.39 -30.80 0.20
C GLU A 169 -8.46 -29.74 0.53
N LEU A 170 -8.65 -28.75 -0.35
CA LEU A 170 -9.71 -27.75 -0.20
C LEU A 170 -11.12 -28.36 -0.26
N ALA A 171 -11.31 -29.38 -1.10
CA ALA A 171 -12.58 -30.08 -1.21
C ALA A 171 -12.89 -30.88 0.06
N GLU A 172 -11.89 -31.52 0.65
CA GLU A 172 -12.00 -32.25 1.92
C GLU A 172 -12.31 -31.28 3.09
N GLU A 173 -11.55 -30.20 3.20
CA GLU A 173 -11.69 -29.23 4.30
C GLU A 173 -13.06 -28.52 4.28
N MET A 174 -13.55 -28.19 3.09
CA MET A 174 -14.84 -27.54 2.91
C MET A 174 -16.04 -28.52 2.82
N PHE A 175 -15.82 -29.83 2.86
CA PHE A 175 -16.84 -30.87 2.69
C PHE A 175 -17.65 -30.74 1.38
N ILE A 176 -16.97 -30.44 0.25
CA ILE A 176 -17.56 -30.27 -1.08
C ILE A 176 -16.79 -31.03 -2.15
N SER A 177 -17.32 -31.09 -3.37
CA SER A 177 -16.59 -31.74 -4.47
C SER A 177 -15.47 -30.87 -5.04
N GLN A 178 -14.41 -31.46 -5.60
CA GLN A 178 -13.36 -30.72 -6.30
C GLN A 178 -13.91 -29.86 -7.45
N LYS A 179 -14.98 -30.30 -8.10
CA LYS A 179 -15.68 -29.52 -9.14
C LYS A 179 -16.29 -28.24 -8.53
N THR A 180 -16.86 -28.34 -7.33
CA THR A 180 -17.44 -27.19 -6.63
C THR A 180 -16.33 -26.20 -6.22
N VAL A 181 -15.17 -26.68 -5.74
CA VAL A 181 -14.00 -25.82 -5.44
C VAL A 181 -13.57 -25.05 -6.69
N LYS A 182 -13.45 -25.74 -7.85
CA LYS A 182 -13.08 -25.07 -9.11
C LYS A 182 -14.10 -24.00 -9.53
N ASN A 183 -15.38 -24.25 -9.32
CA ASN A 183 -16.44 -23.27 -9.62
C ASN A 183 -16.33 -22.06 -8.70
N HIS A 184 -16.10 -22.25 -7.40
CA HIS A 184 -15.89 -21.14 -6.47
C HIS A 184 -14.63 -20.33 -6.81
N LEU A 185 -13.53 -20.98 -7.16
CA LEU A 185 -12.32 -20.29 -7.60
C LEU A 185 -12.57 -19.46 -8.85
N ALA A 186 -13.26 -19.98 -9.85
CA ALA A 186 -13.60 -19.24 -11.07
C ALA A 186 -14.46 -18.00 -10.74
N SER A 187 -15.47 -18.16 -9.88
CA SER A 187 -16.31 -17.04 -9.42
C SER A 187 -15.52 -16.00 -8.63
N ILE A 188 -14.60 -16.42 -7.75
CA ILE A 188 -13.71 -15.53 -7.01
C ILE A 188 -12.82 -14.74 -7.99
N TYR A 189 -12.22 -15.42 -8.97
CA TYR A 189 -11.34 -14.77 -9.97
C TYR A 189 -12.10 -13.73 -10.78
N GLU A 190 -13.31 -14.03 -11.21
CA GLU A 190 -14.17 -13.08 -11.92
C GLU A 190 -14.54 -11.88 -11.04
N LYS A 191 -14.97 -12.12 -9.79
CA LYS A 191 -15.39 -11.08 -8.85
C LYS A 191 -14.25 -10.14 -8.44
N LEU A 192 -13.06 -10.71 -8.18
CA LEU A 192 -11.89 -9.95 -7.75
C LEU A 192 -11.06 -9.40 -8.90
N GLY A 193 -11.37 -9.78 -10.16
CA GLY A 193 -10.62 -9.36 -11.34
C GLY A 193 -9.19 -9.92 -11.38
N ILE A 194 -8.96 -11.10 -10.79
CA ILE A 194 -7.69 -11.80 -10.72
C ILE A 194 -7.67 -13.00 -11.68
N SER A 195 -6.48 -13.49 -12.03
CA SER A 195 -6.33 -14.52 -13.07
C SER A 195 -5.76 -15.84 -12.58
N ASP A 196 -5.21 -15.90 -11.37
CA ASP A 196 -4.56 -17.10 -10.86
C ASP A 196 -4.68 -17.26 -9.34
N ARG A 197 -4.25 -18.44 -8.85
CA ARG A 197 -4.30 -18.81 -7.45
C ARG A 197 -3.33 -18.01 -6.58
N ALA A 198 -2.17 -17.63 -7.10
CA ALA A 198 -1.21 -16.85 -6.33
C ALA A 198 -1.78 -15.45 -6.02
N GLN A 199 -2.46 -14.85 -6.98
CA GLN A 199 -3.19 -13.60 -6.78
C GLN A 199 -4.33 -13.77 -5.77
N ALA A 200 -5.04 -14.91 -5.79
CA ALA A 200 -6.10 -15.20 -4.81
C ALA A 200 -5.57 -15.30 -3.37
N VAL A 201 -4.38 -15.89 -3.16
CA VAL A 201 -3.71 -15.93 -1.86
C VAL A 201 -3.35 -14.51 -1.39
N VAL A 202 -2.79 -13.69 -2.26
CA VAL A 202 -2.46 -12.29 -1.96
C VAL A 202 -3.71 -11.51 -1.57
N GLU A 203 -4.82 -11.66 -2.33
CA GLU A 203 -6.08 -11.03 -2.03
C GLU A 203 -6.70 -11.51 -0.71
N ALA A 204 -6.59 -12.80 -0.41
CA ALA A 204 -7.08 -13.36 0.86
C ALA A 204 -6.33 -12.77 2.08
N MET A 205 -4.99 -12.67 2.00
CA MET A 205 -4.18 -12.03 3.03
C MET A 205 -4.55 -10.54 3.19
N ARG A 206 -4.80 -9.88 2.07
CA ARG A 206 -5.22 -8.48 2.02
C ARG A 206 -6.59 -8.24 2.64
N LEU A 207 -7.51 -9.20 2.48
CA LEU A 207 -8.84 -9.19 3.09
C LEU A 207 -8.82 -9.63 4.57
N GLY A 208 -7.62 -9.92 5.14
CA GLY A 208 -7.47 -10.38 6.52
C GLY A 208 -8.09 -11.76 6.78
N LEU A 209 -8.24 -12.56 5.72
CA LEU A 209 -8.85 -13.90 5.79
C LEU A 209 -7.84 -14.99 6.18
N ASP A 210 -6.58 -14.63 6.39
CA ASP A 210 -5.48 -15.49 6.85
C ASP A 210 -5.53 -15.79 8.37
N LYS A 211 -6.40 -15.09 9.12
CA LYS A 211 -6.57 -15.30 10.55
C LYS A 211 -7.71 -16.26 10.80
N PRO A 212 -7.55 -17.28 11.69
CA PRO A 212 -8.68 -18.10 12.12
C PRO A 212 -9.73 -17.19 12.77
N ALA A 213 -11.00 -17.38 12.42
CA ALA A 213 -12.10 -16.72 13.10
C ALA A 213 -12.06 -17.10 14.59
N GLU A 214 -11.92 -16.11 15.48
CA GLU A 214 -12.07 -16.28 16.91
C GLU A 214 -13.50 -16.70 17.28
#